data_3b0b0bdb4edd1b4c0903a587228ca9c9
#
_entry.id   3b0b0bdb4edd1b4c0903a587228ca9c9
#
_cell.length_a   1.000
_cell.length_b   1.000
_cell.length_c   1.000
_cell.angle_alpha   90.00
_cell.angle_beta   90.00
_cell.angle_gamma   90.00
#
_symmetry.space_group_name_H-M   'P 1'
#
loop_
_entity.id
_entity.type
_entity.pdbx_description
1 polymer ?
#
loop_
_entity_poly.entity_id
_entity_poly.type
_entity_poly.pdbx_seq_one_letter_code
_entity_poly.pdbx_strand_id
1 'polypeptide(L)'
;SIKVEDGIELNVRLIDCVGYMVKGATGHMEGEEERLVKTPWFDYEIPFTKAAAIGTKKVITDHSTIGVVVTCDGSFGEIDAKQYEPAEEETINQLKALKKPFVVLLNTIHPYSESTKQLAEQKEEKYGTKVLPMNLEQMKKDDIYQFLKSILMEFPISSIGFYVPRWTEMLKKDHPLKMELLEMARDVISNKTTMKDIYDDEDKQYKYITSQKIESVSMDSGEVIITVKVGDSYYYDFLSETTGMEIHNEYEFIRIMGELSKKKKEYEEVGEALAAVKQRGYGVVTPTKEEIVLEQPQIVKHGNKYGVKIKASAPSIHMIRANISTEIAPIVGEE
;
A
#
# COMPACT_ATOMS: atom_id res chain seq x y z
N SER A 1 7.89 6.83 -20.89
CA SER A 1 7.28 7.00 -19.57
C SER A 1 7.25 8.47 -19.18
N ILE A 2 6.22 8.87 -18.47
CA ILE A 2 5.99 10.25 -18.04
C ILE A 2 5.83 10.21 -16.52
N LYS A 3 6.59 11.05 -15.81
CA LYS A 3 6.43 11.22 -14.36
C LYS A 3 5.33 12.24 -14.11
N VAL A 4 4.27 11.86 -13.42
CA VAL A 4 3.09 12.72 -13.23
C VAL A 4 3.04 13.31 -11.83
N GLU A 5 3.41 12.56 -10.79
CA GLU A 5 3.52 13.02 -9.40
C GLU A 5 4.53 12.16 -8.64
N ASP A 6 4.83 12.49 -7.39
CA ASP A 6 5.86 11.84 -6.57
C ASP A 6 5.84 10.31 -6.65
N GLY A 7 6.72 9.77 -7.48
CA GLY A 7 6.91 8.34 -7.65
C GLY A 7 6.02 7.63 -8.68
N ILE A 8 5.06 8.33 -9.32
CA ILE A 8 4.15 7.72 -10.31
C ILE A 8 4.72 7.91 -11.71
N GLU A 9 5.07 6.81 -12.38
CA GLU A 9 5.47 6.77 -13.78
C GLU A 9 4.36 6.16 -14.64
N LEU A 10 3.91 6.90 -15.67
CA LEU A 10 2.93 6.42 -16.63
C LEU A 10 3.60 6.01 -17.94
N ASN A 11 3.30 4.83 -18.43
CA ASN A 11 3.58 4.42 -19.79
C ASN A 11 2.33 4.63 -20.64
N VAL A 12 2.29 5.73 -21.37
CA VAL A 12 1.14 6.14 -22.18
C VAL A 12 1.34 5.70 -23.62
N ARG A 13 0.34 5.02 -24.18
CA ARG A 13 0.19 4.73 -25.60
C ARG A 13 -1.08 5.40 -26.11
N LEU A 14 -0.93 6.38 -26.98
CA LEU A 14 -2.07 7.03 -27.63
C LEU A 14 -2.50 6.20 -28.84
N ILE A 15 -3.81 5.97 -28.93
CA ILE A 15 -4.45 5.28 -30.04
C ILE A 15 -5.48 6.24 -30.60
N ASP A 16 -5.31 6.63 -31.85
CA ASP A 16 -6.25 7.50 -32.56
C ASP A 16 -7.28 6.66 -33.33
N CYS A 17 -8.48 7.20 -33.51
CA CYS A 17 -9.54 6.64 -34.32
C CYS A 17 -10.30 7.76 -35.05
N VAL A 18 -11.00 7.41 -36.11
CA VAL A 18 -11.75 8.38 -36.94
C VAL A 18 -12.84 9.12 -36.15
N GLY A 19 -13.40 8.48 -35.14
CA GLY A 19 -14.54 9.02 -34.40
C GLY A 19 -15.87 8.77 -35.10
N TYR A 20 -16.97 9.20 -34.43
CA TYR A 20 -18.29 9.18 -35.04
C TYR A 20 -18.47 10.42 -35.92
N MET A 21 -19.27 10.27 -36.98
CA MET A 21 -19.51 11.37 -37.93
C MET A 21 -20.20 12.56 -37.28
N VAL A 22 -19.62 13.71 -37.52
CA VAL A 22 -20.18 15.00 -37.13
C VAL A 22 -20.94 15.58 -38.31
N LYS A 23 -22.13 16.09 -38.10
CA LYS A 23 -22.93 16.70 -39.18
C LYS A 23 -22.23 17.94 -39.73
N GLY A 24 -22.05 18.00 -41.02
CA GLY A 24 -21.30 19.07 -41.71
C GLY A 24 -19.81 18.75 -41.92
N ALA A 25 -19.30 17.62 -41.42
CA ALA A 25 -17.94 17.22 -41.75
C ALA A 25 -17.80 16.84 -43.23
N THR A 26 -16.68 17.22 -43.83
CA THR A 26 -16.37 16.96 -45.25
C THR A 26 -15.53 15.69 -45.41
N GLY A 27 -15.42 15.18 -46.63
CA GLY A 27 -14.52 14.05 -46.96
C GLY A 27 -15.16 12.65 -46.89
N HIS A 28 -16.41 12.52 -46.46
CA HIS A 28 -17.14 11.25 -46.47
C HIS A 28 -17.95 11.03 -47.76
N MET A 29 -18.06 12.04 -48.60
CA MET A 29 -18.74 11.95 -49.91
C MET A 29 -17.75 11.97 -51.04
N GLU A 30 -18.06 11.24 -52.12
CA GLU A 30 -17.35 11.26 -53.39
C GLU A 30 -18.39 11.57 -54.47
N GLY A 31 -18.49 12.85 -54.85
CA GLY A 31 -19.60 13.37 -55.64
C GLY A 31 -20.92 13.40 -54.84
N GLU A 32 -21.97 12.77 -55.37
CA GLU A 32 -23.30 12.67 -54.68
C GLU A 32 -23.44 11.40 -53.84
N GLU A 33 -22.49 10.47 -53.92
CA GLU A 33 -22.55 9.17 -53.21
C GLU A 33 -21.59 9.18 -52.01
N GLU A 34 -21.90 8.31 -51.04
CA GLU A 34 -21.01 8.12 -49.91
C GLU A 34 -19.76 7.34 -50.33
N ARG A 35 -18.59 7.80 -49.94
CA ARG A 35 -17.30 7.18 -50.21
C ARG A 35 -17.26 5.77 -49.65
N LEU A 36 -16.90 4.80 -50.48
CA LEU A 36 -16.71 3.41 -50.06
C LEU A 36 -15.23 3.15 -49.67
N VAL A 37 -15.01 2.37 -48.64
CA VAL A 37 -13.67 2.05 -48.12
C VAL A 37 -13.54 0.58 -47.79
N LYS A 38 -12.33 0.03 -48.02
CA LYS A 38 -11.94 -1.30 -47.56
C LYS A 38 -11.54 -1.27 -46.13
N THR A 39 -11.95 -2.22 -45.33
CA THR A 39 -11.57 -2.37 -43.94
C THR A 39 -11.03 -3.79 -43.67
N PRO A 40 -10.20 -3.98 -42.65
CA PRO A 40 -9.72 -5.31 -42.26
C PRO A 40 -10.83 -6.30 -41.82
N TRP A 41 -12.06 -5.80 -41.62
CA TRP A 41 -13.16 -6.57 -41.04
C TRP A 41 -14.15 -7.14 -42.08
N PHE A 42 -14.05 -6.66 -43.31
CA PHE A 42 -14.96 -7.09 -44.41
C PHE A 42 -14.17 -7.29 -45.68
N ASP A 43 -14.54 -8.33 -46.41
CA ASP A 43 -13.95 -8.65 -47.73
C ASP A 43 -14.51 -7.77 -48.87
N TYR A 44 -15.49 -6.92 -48.57
CA TYR A 44 -16.12 -5.99 -49.49
C TYR A 44 -16.02 -4.54 -48.96
N GLU A 45 -16.18 -3.59 -49.87
CA GLU A 45 -16.19 -2.17 -49.52
C GLU A 45 -17.49 -1.78 -48.81
N ILE A 46 -17.35 -0.95 -47.78
CA ILE A 46 -18.47 -0.42 -46.99
C ILE A 46 -18.44 1.11 -46.94
N PRO A 47 -19.59 1.77 -46.68
CA PRO A 47 -19.62 3.22 -46.52
C PRO A 47 -18.66 3.70 -45.46
N PHE A 48 -18.00 4.83 -45.72
CA PHE A 48 -16.98 5.44 -44.83
C PHE A 48 -17.53 5.70 -43.42
N THR A 49 -18.75 6.22 -43.29
CA THR A 49 -19.38 6.46 -41.99
C THR A 49 -19.57 5.19 -41.18
N LYS A 50 -19.94 4.09 -41.85
CA LYS A 50 -20.05 2.77 -41.22
C LYS A 50 -18.69 2.23 -40.81
N ALA A 51 -17.67 2.38 -41.66
CA ALA A 51 -16.31 1.98 -41.34
C ALA A 51 -15.76 2.75 -40.12
N ALA A 52 -15.96 4.07 -40.09
CA ALA A 52 -15.58 4.96 -38.99
C ALA A 52 -16.23 4.53 -37.67
N ALA A 53 -17.55 4.28 -37.69
CA ALA A 53 -18.27 3.83 -36.48
C ALA A 53 -17.77 2.49 -35.95
N ILE A 54 -17.56 1.49 -36.86
CA ILE A 54 -17.03 0.17 -36.45
C ILE A 54 -15.60 0.28 -35.92
N GLY A 55 -14.74 1.05 -36.58
CA GLY A 55 -13.35 1.28 -36.14
C GLY A 55 -13.29 1.94 -34.77
N THR A 56 -14.06 3.00 -34.58
CA THR A 56 -14.16 3.73 -33.30
C THR A 56 -14.64 2.78 -32.19
N LYS A 57 -15.71 2.03 -32.45
CA LYS A 57 -16.22 1.06 -31.48
C LYS A 57 -15.20 0.01 -31.10
N LYS A 58 -14.43 -0.50 -32.07
CA LYS A 58 -13.35 -1.48 -31.79
C LYS A 58 -12.21 -0.88 -30.98
N VAL A 59 -11.78 0.35 -31.28
CA VAL A 59 -10.77 1.04 -30.46
C VAL A 59 -11.27 1.22 -29.03
N ILE A 60 -12.50 1.67 -28.87
CA ILE A 60 -13.11 1.84 -27.54
C ILE A 60 -13.17 0.50 -26.79
N THR A 61 -13.63 -0.58 -27.46
CA THR A 61 -13.87 -1.87 -26.80
C THR A 61 -12.59 -2.63 -26.53
N ASP A 62 -11.73 -2.78 -27.54
CA ASP A 62 -10.67 -3.78 -27.55
C ASP A 62 -9.28 -3.21 -27.23
N HIS A 63 -9.05 -1.92 -27.47
CA HIS A 63 -7.70 -1.35 -27.45
C HIS A 63 -7.47 -0.23 -26.43
N SER A 64 -8.52 0.42 -25.91
CA SER A 64 -8.38 1.52 -24.96
C SER A 64 -8.57 1.05 -23.51
N THR A 65 -7.67 1.52 -22.62
CA THR A 65 -7.84 1.37 -21.18
C THR A 65 -8.67 2.53 -20.62
N ILE A 66 -8.45 3.75 -21.17
CA ILE A 66 -9.19 4.96 -20.84
C ILE A 66 -9.58 5.68 -22.14
N GLY A 67 -10.73 6.33 -22.14
CA GLY A 67 -11.21 7.15 -23.25
C GLY A 67 -10.80 8.61 -23.09
N VAL A 68 -10.38 9.23 -24.20
CA VAL A 68 -10.26 10.67 -24.32
C VAL A 68 -11.23 11.13 -25.40
N VAL A 69 -12.33 11.77 -24.99
CA VAL A 69 -13.34 12.30 -25.90
C VAL A 69 -12.96 13.72 -26.27
N VAL A 70 -12.62 13.95 -27.52
CA VAL A 70 -12.29 15.28 -28.00
C VAL A 70 -13.55 15.89 -28.64
N THR A 71 -13.98 17.04 -28.12
CA THR A 71 -15.07 17.84 -28.67
C THR A 71 -14.64 19.27 -28.90
N CYS A 72 -15.48 20.09 -29.50
CA CYS A 72 -15.17 21.46 -29.84
C CYS A 72 -16.33 22.41 -29.47
N ASP A 73 -16.02 23.63 -29.10
CA ASP A 73 -16.98 24.70 -28.84
C ASP A 73 -17.42 25.46 -30.11
N GLY A 74 -16.99 24.98 -31.29
CA GLY A 74 -17.25 25.64 -32.57
C GLY A 74 -16.27 26.75 -32.91
N SER A 75 -15.26 27.02 -32.07
CA SER A 75 -14.24 28.04 -32.34
C SER A 75 -13.20 27.62 -33.37
N PHE A 76 -13.10 26.32 -33.68
CA PHE A 76 -12.25 25.77 -34.71
C PHE A 76 -13.06 25.30 -35.92
N GLY A 77 -12.67 25.73 -37.12
CA GLY A 77 -13.30 25.31 -38.36
C GLY A 77 -14.65 25.98 -38.62
N GLU A 78 -15.46 25.37 -39.50
CA GLU A 78 -16.76 25.88 -39.93
C GLU A 78 -17.96 25.14 -39.31
N ILE A 79 -17.70 24.17 -38.42
CA ILE A 79 -18.74 23.33 -37.81
C ILE A 79 -19.20 23.95 -36.48
N ASP A 80 -20.50 24.23 -36.36
CA ASP A 80 -21.11 24.75 -35.14
C ASP A 80 -21.02 23.75 -33.98
N ALA A 81 -20.83 24.26 -32.75
CA ALA A 81 -20.72 23.48 -31.52
C ALA A 81 -21.84 22.43 -31.37
N LYS A 82 -23.06 22.74 -31.73
CA LYS A 82 -24.21 21.83 -31.65
C LYS A 82 -24.11 20.62 -32.56
N GLN A 83 -23.29 20.68 -33.61
CA GLN A 83 -23.14 19.56 -34.55
C GLN A 83 -22.24 18.45 -33.98
N TYR A 84 -21.43 18.75 -32.97
CA TYR A 84 -20.57 17.78 -32.28
C TYR A 84 -21.34 16.97 -31.25
N GLU A 85 -22.42 17.51 -30.65
CA GLU A 85 -23.13 16.91 -29.52
C GLU A 85 -23.60 15.45 -29.79
N PRO A 86 -24.19 15.09 -30.94
CA PRO A 86 -24.63 13.70 -31.16
C PRO A 86 -23.49 12.68 -31.16
N ALA A 87 -22.35 13.01 -31.80
CA ALA A 87 -21.18 12.15 -31.86
C ALA A 87 -20.47 12.05 -30.47
N GLU A 88 -20.43 13.17 -29.75
CA GLU A 88 -19.94 13.26 -28.37
C GLU A 88 -20.76 12.37 -27.44
N GLU A 89 -22.08 12.50 -27.45
CA GLU A 89 -22.98 11.71 -26.61
C GLU A 89 -22.90 10.20 -26.92
N GLU A 90 -22.85 9.83 -28.22
CA GLU A 90 -22.71 8.42 -28.61
C GLU A 90 -21.40 7.83 -28.08
N THR A 91 -20.28 8.55 -28.22
CA THR A 91 -18.97 8.12 -27.70
C THR A 91 -19.00 7.93 -26.18
N ILE A 92 -19.53 8.92 -25.45
CA ILE A 92 -19.63 8.90 -24.01
C ILE A 92 -20.53 7.76 -23.51
N ASN A 93 -21.69 7.58 -24.15
CA ASN A 93 -22.61 6.50 -23.80
C ASN A 93 -21.98 5.10 -23.99
N GLN A 94 -21.17 4.93 -25.03
CA GLN A 94 -20.43 3.67 -25.22
C GLN A 94 -19.36 3.44 -24.15
N LEU A 95 -18.58 4.47 -23.79
CA LEU A 95 -17.60 4.40 -22.72
C LEU A 95 -18.26 4.06 -21.38
N LYS A 96 -19.38 4.71 -21.06
CA LYS A 96 -20.18 4.44 -19.86
C LYS A 96 -20.74 3.01 -19.83
N ALA A 97 -21.29 2.54 -20.96
CA ALA A 97 -21.82 1.18 -21.07
C ALA A 97 -20.75 0.11 -20.83
N LEU A 98 -19.51 0.37 -21.24
CA LEU A 98 -18.35 -0.48 -21.03
C LEU A 98 -17.68 -0.27 -19.66
N LYS A 99 -18.17 0.66 -18.86
CA LYS A 99 -17.58 1.08 -17.58
C LYS A 99 -16.10 1.48 -17.70
N LYS A 100 -15.72 2.05 -18.85
CA LYS A 100 -14.37 2.57 -19.05
C LYS A 100 -14.27 3.98 -18.52
N PRO A 101 -13.21 4.31 -17.79
CA PRO A 101 -12.95 5.68 -17.37
C PRO A 101 -12.68 6.55 -18.60
N PHE A 102 -13.08 7.82 -18.56
CA PHE A 102 -12.85 8.75 -19.64
C PHE A 102 -12.79 10.19 -19.14
N VAL A 103 -12.12 11.03 -19.92
CA VAL A 103 -12.13 12.49 -19.75
C VAL A 103 -12.59 13.13 -21.06
N VAL A 104 -13.14 14.33 -20.97
CA VAL A 104 -13.54 15.10 -22.14
C VAL A 104 -12.57 16.27 -22.35
N LEU A 105 -11.99 16.39 -23.53
CA LEU A 105 -11.24 17.57 -23.97
C LEU A 105 -12.12 18.47 -24.79
N LEU A 106 -12.38 19.68 -24.29
CA LEU A 106 -13.08 20.73 -25.01
C LEU A 106 -12.06 21.58 -25.76
N ASN A 107 -11.85 21.30 -27.05
CA ASN A 107 -10.96 22.08 -27.88
C ASN A 107 -11.54 23.47 -28.17
N THR A 108 -10.82 24.50 -27.76
CA THR A 108 -11.28 25.89 -27.84
C THR A 108 -10.11 26.86 -28.08
N ILE A 109 -10.34 27.94 -28.84
CA ILE A 109 -9.36 29.03 -29.01
C ILE A 109 -9.20 29.83 -27.70
N HIS A 110 -10.23 29.83 -26.82
CA HIS A 110 -10.27 30.65 -25.62
C HIS A 110 -10.42 29.83 -24.33
N PRO A 111 -9.45 28.94 -23.97
CA PRO A 111 -9.58 28.00 -22.86
C PRO A 111 -9.78 28.64 -21.48
N TYR A 112 -9.40 29.90 -21.33
CA TYR A 112 -9.48 30.64 -20.07
C TYR A 112 -10.67 31.57 -19.96
N SER A 113 -11.52 31.69 -21.02
CA SER A 113 -12.69 32.58 -20.99
C SER A 113 -13.76 32.07 -20.03
N GLU A 114 -14.53 32.99 -19.45
CA GLU A 114 -15.62 32.66 -18.53
C GLU A 114 -16.72 31.84 -19.23
N SER A 115 -17.02 32.15 -20.47
CA SER A 115 -18.00 31.40 -21.27
C SER A 115 -17.58 29.96 -21.50
N THR A 116 -16.28 29.70 -21.74
CA THR A 116 -15.76 28.37 -21.93
C THR A 116 -15.75 27.57 -20.63
N LYS A 117 -15.45 28.21 -19.50
CA LYS A 117 -15.53 27.56 -18.18
C LYS A 117 -16.96 27.13 -17.86
N GLN A 118 -17.94 28.02 -18.06
CA GLN A 118 -19.35 27.68 -17.86
C GLN A 118 -19.81 26.55 -18.78
N LEU A 119 -19.38 26.53 -20.03
CA LEU A 119 -19.65 25.41 -20.94
C LEU A 119 -19.03 24.10 -20.47
N ALA A 120 -17.79 24.15 -19.98
CA ALA A 120 -17.12 22.97 -19.42
C ALA A 120 -17.86 22.45 -18.19
N GLU A 121 -18.25 23.32 -17.25
CA GLU A 121 -19.02 22.97 -16.06
C GLU A 121 -20.39 22.33 -16.41
N GLN A 122 -21.12 22.89 -17.37
CA GLN A 122 -22.39 22.32 -17.86
C GLN A 122 -22.18 20.91 -18.44
N LYS A 123 -21.08 20.71 -19.20
CA LYS A 123 -20.75 19.40 -19.75
C LYS A 123 -20.27 18.41 -18.66
N GLU A 124 -19.52 18.88 -17.65
CA GLU A 124 -19.14 18.08 -16.47
C GLU A 124 -20.39 17.58 -15.73
N GLU A 125 -21.35 18.45 -15.48
CA GLU A 125 -22.62 18.08 -14.84
C GLU A 125 -23.42 17.07 -15.68
N LYS A 126 -23.49 17.30 -17.00
CA LYS A 126 -24.20 16.43 -17.95
C LYS A 126 -23.59 15.03 -18.04
N TYR A 127 -22.27 14.96 -18.08
CA TYR A 127 -21.54 13.70 -18.33
C TYR A 127 -21.00 13.01 -17.08
N GLY A 128 -20.95 13.71 -15.95
CA GLY A 128 -20.43 13.16 -14.69
C GLY A 128 -18.94 12.83 -14.75
N THR A 129 -18.17 13.55 -15.56
CA THR A 129 -16.73 13.38 -15.72
C THR A 129 -16.05 14.73 -15.94
N LYS A 130 -14.72 14.79 -15.77
CA LYS A 130 -13.95 16.01 -15.97
C LYS A 130 -13.95 16.46 -17.42
N VAL A 131 -14.20 17.76 -17.63
CA VAL A 131 -14.12 18.41 -18.93
C VAL A 131 -13.00 19.44 -18.91
N LEU A 132 -12.02 19.28 -19.78
CA LEU A 132 -10.81 20.10 -19.82
C LEU A 132 -10.83 21.02 -21.05
N PRO A 133 -11.07 22.33 -20.87
CA PRO A 133 -10.95 23.29 -21.98
C PRO A 133 -9.46 23.50 -22.27
N MET A 134 -9.08 23.25 -23.53
CA MET A 134 -7.70 23.39 -24.00
C MET A 134 -7.65 23.85 -25.45
N ASN A 135 -6.60 24.59 -25.81
CA ASN A 135 -6.25 24.82 -27.19
C ASN A 135 -5.27 23.74 -27.64
N LEU A 136 -5.75 22.73 -28.38
CA LEU A 136 -4.94 21.58 -28.77
C LEU A 136 -3.85 21.91 -29.78
N GLU A 137 -4.00 23.00 -30.55
CA GLU A 137 -2.96 23.48 -31.49
C GLU A 137 -1.80 24.18 -30.77
N GLN A 138 -2.06 24.74 -29.59
CA GLN A 138 -1.09 25.54 -28.84
C GLN A 138 -0.73 24.91 -27.48
N MET A 139 -0.90 23.60 -27.33
CA MET A 139 -0.60 22.90 -26.10
C MET A 139 0.87 23.08 -25.66
N LYS A 140 1.05 23.50 -24.42
CA LYS A 140 2.35 23.56 -23.74
C LYS A 140 2.58 22.32 -22.89
N LYS A 141 3.81 22.17 -22.42
CA LYS A 141 4.19 21.05 -21.55
C LYS A 141 3.30 20.96 -20.29
N ASP A 142 2.96 22.10 -19.71
CA ASP A 142 2.12 22.16 -18.50
C ASP A 142 0.68 21.73 -18.79
N ASP A 143 0.14 22.06 -19.96
CA ASP A 143 -1.20 21.62 -20.37
C ASP A 143 -1.24 20.10 -20.55
N ILE A 144 -0.21 19.53 -21.15
CA ILE A 144 -0.07 18.07 -21.28
C ILE A 144 0.02 17.41 -19.90
N TYR A 145 0.78 18.01 -18.99
CA TYR A 145 0.90 17.50 -17.63
C TYR A 145 -0.46 17.51 -16.90
N GLN A 146 -1.19 18.62 -16.94
CA GLN A 146 -2.52 18.73 -16.34
C GLN A 146 -3.52 17.76 -16.96
N PHE A 147 -3.47 17.59 -18.28
CA PHE A 147 -4.28 16.61 -18.97
C PHE A 147 -3.99 15.18 -18.51
N LEU A 148 -2.72 14.78 -18.44
CA LEU A 148 -2.34 13.45 -17.97
C LEU A 148 -2.66 13.22 -16.50
N LYS A 149 -2.52 14.26 -15.67
CA LYS A 149 -2.96 14.22 -14.27
C LYS A 149 -4.46 14.00 -14.16
N SER A 150 -5.26 14.71 -14.95
CA SER A 150 -6.72 14.54 -14.97
C SER A 150 -7.14 13.14 -15.42
N ILE A 151 -6.46 12.58 -16.42
CA ILE A 151 -6.65 11.17 -16.81
C ILE A 151 -6.38 10.23 -15.64
N LEU A 152 -5.25 10.44 -14.93
CA LEU A 152 -4.86 9.63 -13.79
C LEU A 152 -5.96 9.62 -12.70
N MET A 153 -6.57 10.78 -12.45
CA MET A 153 -7.59 10.90 -11.41
C MET A 153 -8.87 10.10 -11.72
N GLU A 154 -9.18 9.85 -12.98
CA GLU A 154 -10.36 9.08 -13.40
C GLU A 154 -10.13 7.56 -13.43
N PHE A 155 -8.91 7.09 -13.15
CA PHE A 155 -8.64 5.64 -13.12
C PHE A 155 -9.37 4.95 -11.97
N PRO A 156 -10.04 3.81 -12.24
CA PRO A 156 -10.69 3.04 -11.20
C PRO A 156 -9.67 2.33 -10.31
N ILE A 157 -9.99 2.23 -9.04
CA ILE A 157 -9.24 1.44 -8.07
C ILE A 157 -9.83 0.04 -8.04
N SER A 158 -8.98 -0.96 -8.25
CA SER A 158 -9.34 -2.38 -8.19
C SER A 158 -9.04 -3.00 -6.84
N SER A 159 -7.94 -2.56 -6.20
CA SER A 159 -7.54 -3.05 -4.89
C SER A 159 -6.75 -2.00 -4.12
N ILE A 160 -6.88 -2.04 -2.80
CA ILE A 160 -6.13 -1.16 -1.90
C ILE A 160 -5.39 -2.05 -0.90
N GLY A 161 -4.06 -1.96 -0.90
CA GLY A 161 -3.19 -2.60 0.07
C GLY A 161 -2.77 -1.63 1.18
N PHE A 162 -2.68 -2.11 2.42
CA PHE A 162 -2.24 -1.31 3.56
C PHE A 162 -0.97 -1.91 4.15
N TYR A 163 0.11 -1.13 4.20
CA TYR A 163 1.28 -1.46 4.97
C TYR A 163 1.16 -0.84 6.37
N VAL A 164 0.98 -1.71 7.36
CA VAL A 164 0.93 -1.34 8.77
C VAL A 164 2.18 -1.87 9.50
N PRO A 165 2.60 -1.29 10.63
CA PRO A 165 3.72 -1.82 11.41
C PRO A 165 3.47 -3.28 11.82
N ARG A 166 4.40 -4.18 11.53
CA ARG A 166 4.22 -5.64 11.73
C ARG A 166 3.84 -6.05 13.15
N TRP A 167 4.32 -5.34 14.15
CA TRP A 167 3.98 -5.63 15.55
C TRP A 167 2.48 -5.52 15.83
N THR A 168 1.72 -4.73 15.04
CA THR A 168 0.27 -4.60 15.19
C THR A 168 -0.49 -5.91 14.90
N GLU A 169 0.13 -6.84 14.19
CA GLU A 169 -0.42 -8.18 13.96
C GLU A 169 -0.54 -8.98 15.26
N MET A 170 0.35 -8.73 16.22
CA MET A 170 0.37 -9.39 17.53
C MET A 170 -0.73 -8.88 18.47
N LEU A 171 -1.34 -7.73 18.17
CA LEU A 171 -2.43 -7.19 18.97
C LEU A 171 -3.65 -8.12 18.96
N LYS A 172 -4.33 -8.21 20.09
CA LYS A 172 -5.61 -8.94 20.20
C LYS A 172 -6.64 -8.32 19.27
N LYS A 173 -7.63 -9.11 18.84
CA LYS A 173 -8.66 -8.68 17.88
C LYS A 173 -9.48 -7.49 18.37
N ASP A 174 -9.69 -7.38 19.67
CA ASP A 174 -10.45 -6.35 20.37
C ASP A 174 -9.58 -5.16 20.85
N HIS A 175 -8.30 -5.16 20.52
CA HIS A 175 -7.41 -4.06 20.91
C HIS A 175 -7.81 -2.76 20.20
N PRO A 176 -7.95 -1.61 20.92
CA PRO A 176 -8.44 -0.35 20.35
C PRO A 176 -7.68 0.13 19.11
N LEU A 177 -6.35 0.05 19.13
CA LEU A 177 -5.52 0.41 17.99
C LEU A 177 -5.82 -0.48 16.76
N LYS A 178 -5.99 -1.79 16.95
CA LYS A 178 -6.31 -2.71 15.85
C LYS A 178 -7.70 -2.44 15.29
N MET A 179 -8.65 -2.12 16.14
CA MET A 179 -10.00 -1.73 15.72
C MET A 179 -9.98 -0.44 14.88
N GLU A 180 -9.19 0.55 15.29
CA GLU A 180 -9.03 1.81 14.55
C GLU A 180 -8.37 1.60 13.18
N LEU A 181 -7.33 0.76 13.09
CA LEU A 181 -6.73 0.38 11.80
C LEU A 181 -7.73 -0.28 10.86
N LEU A 182 -8.60 -1.15 11.39
CA LEU A 182 -9.64 -1.81 10.59
C LEU A 182 -10.75 -0.82 10.19
N GLU A 183 -11.12 0.12 11.05
CA GLU A 183 -12.08 1.18 10.74
C GLU A 183 -11.54 2.07 9.63
N MET A 184 -10.31 2.54 9.77
CA MET A 184 -9.62 3.32 8.73
C MET A 184 -9.61 2.59 7.39
N ALA A 185 -9.22 1.32 7.36
CA ALA A 185 -9.20 0.54 6.14
C ALA A 185 -10.59 0.40 5.50
N ARG A 186 -11.64 0.21 6.31
CA ARG A 186 -13.03 0.17 5.82
C ARG A 186 -13.48 1.51 5.25
N ASP A 187 -13.17 2.60 5.93
CA ASP A 187 -13.52 3.96 5.47
C ASP A 187 -12.90 4.24 4.11
N VAL A 188 -11.60 3.92 3.95
CA VAL A 188 -10.90 4.09 2.69
C VAL A 188 -11.51 3.21 1.58
N ILE A 189 -11.77 1.93 1.83
CA ILE A 189 -12.31 1.01 0.82
C ILE A 189 -13.75 1.35 0.43
N SER A 190 -14.58 1.77 1.38
CA SER A 190 -16.02 1.97 1.14
C SER A 190 -16.32 3.20 0.30
N ASN A 191 -15.47 4.21 0.35
CA ASN A 191 -15.73 5.53 -0.23
C ASN A 191 -14.85 5.84 -1.44
N LYS A 192 -13.90 4.97 -1.80
CA LYS A 192 -12.90 5.23 -2.81
C LYS A 192 -13.07 4.30 -4.01
N THR A 193 -13.49 4.86 -5.13
CA THR A 193 -13.71 4.13 -6.40
C THR A 193 -12.73 4.54 -7.48
N THR A 194 -12.23 5.77 -7.42
CA THR A 194 -11.27 6.34 -8.37
C THR A 194 -10.04 6.90 -7.66
N MET A 195 -8.98 7.15 -8.41
CA MET A 195 -7.78 7.80 -7.87
C MET A 195 -8.09 9.17 -7.27
N LYS A 196 -8.99 9.93 -7.89
CA LYS A 196 -9.46 11.22 -7.37
C LYS A 196 -9.93 11.11 -5.93
N ASP A 197 -10.73 10.08 -5.63
CA ASP A 197 -11.29 9.89 -4.30
C ASP A 197 -10.21 9.67 -3.22
N ILE A 198 -9.02 9.15 -3.59
CA ILE A 198 -7.91 8.96 -2.67
C ILE A 198 -7.15 10.26 -2.43
N TYR A 199 -6.94 11.06 -3.50
CA TYR A 199 -6.18 12.31 -3.40
C TYR A 199 -6.99 13.47 -2.80
N ASP A 200 -8.32 13.45 -2.95
CA ASP A 200 -9.23 14.49 -2.41
C ASP A 200 -9.68 14.16 -0.96
N ASP A 201 -9.09 13.15 -0.31
CA ASP A 201 -9.48 12.76 1.04
C ASP A 201 -9.09 13.85 2.05
N GLU A 202 -10.09 14.37 2.75
CA GLU A 202 -9.86 15.17 3.95
C GLU A 202 -9.28 14.25 5.02
N ASP A 203 -8.13 14.60 5.59
CA ASP A 203 -7.42 13.87 6.64
C ASP A 203 -8.33 13.64 7.85
N LYS A 204 -9.04 12.51 7.88
CA LYS A 204 -9.74 12.06 9.07
C LYS A 204 -8.71 11.81 10.15
N GLN A 205 -8.84 12.51 11.27
CA GLN A 205 -7.93 12.33 12.40
C GLN A 205 -8.27 11.06 13.17
N TYR A 206 -7.25 10.23 13.37
CA TYR A 206 -7.30 9.02 14.16
C TYR A 206 -6.47 9.18 15.42
N LYS A 207 -6.81 8.47 16.47
CA LYS A 207 -6.11 8.57 17.75
C LYS A 207 -4.71 7.95 17.70
N TYR A 208 -4.60 6.79 17.06
CA TYR A 208 -3.38 5.98 17.06
C TYR A 208 -2.56 6.16 15.76
N ILE A 209 -3.21 6.54 14.67
CA ILE A 209 -2.60 6.70 13.35
C ILE A 209 -2.08 8.12 13.21
N THR A 210 -0.78 8.25 12.93
CA THR A 210 -0.11 9.55 12.78
C THR A 210 0.02 10.00 11.33
N SER A 211 0.04 9.08 10.38
CA SER A 211 0.00 9.43 8.96
C SER A 211 -0.44 8.26 8.09
N GLN A 212 -1.06 8.62 6.97
CA GLN A 212 -1.39 7.75 5.86
C GLN A 212 -0.74 8.35 4.61
N LYS A 213 0.02 7.55 3.88
CA LYS A 213 0.68 8.01 2.65
C LYS A 213 0.53 6.98 1.55
N ILE A 214 0.18 7.44 0.36
CA ILE A 214 0.23 6.61 -0.84
C ILE A 214 1.70 6.29 -1.11
N GLU A 215 2.06 5.03 -1.12
CA GLU A 215 3.43 4.56 -1.38
C GLU A 215 3.62 4.25 -2.86
N SER A 216 2.64 3.60 -3.46
CA SER A 216 2.68 3.29 -4.89
C SER A 216 1.28 3.15 -5.47
N VAL A 217 1.20 3.40 -6.78
CA VAL A 217 0.00 3.22 -7.60
C VAL A 217 0.39 2.44 -8.85
N SER A 218 -0.27 1.33 -9.07
CA SER A 218 -0.10 0.45 -10.23
C SER A 218 -1.27 0.66 -11.18
N MET A 219 -1.04 1.43 -12.25
CA MET A 219 -2.11 1.87 -13.16
C MET A 219 -2.64 0.74 -14.07
N ASP A 220 -1.84 -0.29 -14.31
CA ASP A 220 -2.22 -1.47 -15.09
C ASP A 220 -3.16 -2.40 -14.34
N SER A 221 -2.99 -2.52 -13.03
CA SER A 221 -3.82 -3.35 -12.15
C SER A 221 -4.87 -2.57 -11.37
N GLY A 222 -4.76 -1.24 -11.29
CA GLY A 222 -5.61 -0.40 -10.43
C GLY A 222 -5.32 -0.62 -8.94
N GLU A 223 -4.12 -1.05 -8.59
CA GLU A 223 -3.70 -1.30 -7.22
C GLU A 223 -3.10 -0.04 -6.60
N VAL A 224 -3.53 0.28 -5.40
CA VAL A 224 -2.99 1.38 -4.58
C VAL A 224 -2.44 0.80 -3.29
N ILE A 225 -1.21 1.18 -2.94
CA ILE A 225 -0.58 0.81 -1.67
C ILE A 225 -0.50 2.05 -0.78
N ILE A 226 -1.05 1.92 0.42
CA ILE A 226 -1.06 2.96 1.44
C ILE A 226 -0.22 2.51 2.62
N THR A 227 0.79 3.30 2.96
CA THR A 227 1.61 3.08 4.17
C THR A 227 1.00 3.86 5.32
N VAL A 228 0.69 3.14 6.39
CA VAL A 228 0.09 3.67 7.61
C VAL A 228 1.14 3.71 8.71
N LYS A 229 1.32 4.87 9.33
CA LYS A 229 2.20 5.02 10.50
C LYS A 229 1.37 5.13 11.77
N VAL A 230 1.78 4.40 12.77
CA VAL A 230 1.26 4.46 14.14
C VAL A 230 2.26 5.22 14.99
N GLY A 231 1.78 5.95 16.00
CA GLY A 231 2.68 6.68 16.90
C GLY A 231 3.65 5.75 17.64
N ASP A 232 4.92 6.12 17.68
CA ASP A 232 5.99 5.27 18.26
C ASP A 232 5.76 4.93 19.74
N SER A 233 5.11 5.81 20.50
CA SER A 233 4.77 5.57 21.90
C SER A 233 3.92 4.30 22.07
N TYR A 234 3.00 4.04 21.18
CA TYR A 234 2.10 2.87 21.26
C TYR A 234 2.82 1.54 21.07
N TYR A 235 3.95 1.54 20.36
CA TYR A 235 4.82 0.36 20.27
C TYR A 235 5.43 0.03 21.65
N TYR A 236 5.90 1.02 22.36
CA TYR A 236 6.48 0.82 23.70
C TYR A 236 5.43 0.51 24.74
N ASP A 237 4.23 1.09 24.66
CA ASP A 237 3.09 0.70 25.48
C ASP A 237 2.74 -0.78 25.30
N PHE A 238 2.67 -1.24 24.04
CA PHE A 238 2.44 -2.65 23.72
C PHE A 238 3.54 -3.57 24.27
N LEU A 239 4.81 -3.17 24.16
CA LEU A 239 5.92 -3.91 24.75
C LEU A 239 5.79 -3.99 26.27
N SER A 240 5.43 -2.88 26.92
CA SER A 240 5.24 -2.83 28.37
C SER A 240 4.10 -3.74 28.83
N GLU A 241 2.96 -3.71 28.13
CA GLU A 241 1.81 -4.59 28.43
C GLU A 241 2.17 -6.08 28.24
N THR A 242 2.90 -6.39 27.18
CA THR A 242 3.23 -7.79 26.84
C THR A 242 4.29 -8.38 27.75
N THR A 243 5.26 -7.58 28.18
CA THR A 243 6.42 -8.04 28.99
C THR A 243 6.20 -7.86 30.47
N GLY A 244 5.27 -7.00 30.87
CA GLY A 244 5.09 -6.55 32.26
C GLY A 244 6.24 -5.65 32.77
N MET A 245 7.04 -5.10 31.84
CA MET A 245 8.16 -4.21 32.16
C MET A 245 7.85 -2.81 31.65
N GLU A 246 8.25 -1.78 32.37
CA GLU A 246 8.12 -0.38 31.94
C GLU A 246 9.17 -0.07 30.85
N ILE A 247 8.69 0.15 29.60
CA ILE A 247 9.51 0.46 28.42
C ILE A 247 8.87 1.65 27.73
N HIS A 248 9.55 2.79 27.70
CA HIS A 248 9.00 4.03 27.12
C HIS A 248 9.73 4.49 25.86
N ASN A 249 10.90 3.94 25.59
CA ASN A 249 11.74 4.33 24.45
C ASN A 249 12.74 3.23 24.06
N GLU A 250 13.39 3.41 22.92
CA GLU A 250 14.37 2.47 22.39
C GLU A 250 15.56 2.23 23.34
N TYR A 251 16.04 3.26 24.03
CA TYR A 251 17.15 3.15 24.96
C TYR A 251 16.82 2.19 26.13
N GLU A 252 15.63 2.35 26.71
CA GLU A 252 15.16 1.47 27.81
C GLU A 252 14.96 0.03 27.31
N PHE A 253 14.41 -0.14 26.13
CA PHE A 253 14.25 -1.46 25.50
C PHE A 253 15.61 -2.16 25.34
N ILE A 254 16.60 -1.47 24.76
CA ILE A 254 17.95 -2.03 24.55
C ILE A 254 18.60 -2.37 25.89
N ARG A 255 18.48 -1.49 26.92
CA ARG A 255 19.02 -1.71 28.27
C ARG A 255 18.41 -2.96 28.90
N ILE A 256 17.07 -3.07 28.88
CA ILE A 256 16.34 -4.21 29.44
C ILE A 256 16.73 -5.52 28.72
N MET A 257 16.82 -5.49 27.39
CA MET A 257 17.27 -6.67 26.62
C MET A 257 18.67 -7.08 26.96
N GLY A 258 19.58 -6.12 27.20
CA GLY A 258 20.95 -6.40 27.68
C GLY A 258 20.97 -7.05 29.06
N GLU A 259 20.16 -6.57 29.99
CA GLU A 259 20.02 -7.15 31.34
C GLU A 259 19.41 -8.56 31.29
N LEU A 260 18.35 -8.74 30.50
CA LEU A 260 17.72 -10.06 30.31
C LEU A 260 18.68 -11.06 29.67
N SER A 261 19.50 -10.63 28.71
CA SER A 261 20.50 -11.50 28.08
C SER A 261 21.54 -12.00 29.08
N LYS A 262 21.98 -11.14 30.03
CA LYS A 262 22.90 -11.55 31.11
C LYS A 262 22.22 -12.55 32.06
N LYS A 263 21.01 -12.24 32.53
CA LYS A 263 20.23 -13.12 33.40
C LYS A 263 19.90 -14.46 32.75
N LYS A 264 19.65 -14.46 31.43
CA LYS A 264 19.41 -15.68 30.68
C LYS A 264 20.64 -16.60 30.69
N LYS A 265 21.87 -16.04 30.49
CA LYS A 265 23.10 -16.81 30.57
C LYS A 265 23.31 -17.41 31.96
N GLU A 266 23.16 -16.61 33.01
CA GLU A 266 23.24 -17.07 34.41
C GLU A 266 22.22 -18.17 34.70
N TYR A 267 20.99 -18.03 34.17
CA TYR A 267 19.96 -19.05 34.34
C TYR A 267 20.26 -20.33 33.56
N GLU A 268 20.83 -20.25 32.36
CA GLU A 268 21.24 -21.43 31.58
C GLU A 268 22.29 -22.24 32.30
N GLU A 269 23.22 -21.62 33.03
CA GLU A 269 24.24 -22.32 33.83
C GLU A 269 23.63 -23.11 35.01
N VAL A 270 22.58 -22.61 35.63
CA VAL A 270 21.98 -23.23 36.83
C VAL A 270 20.65 -23.95 36.53
N GLY A 271 20.07 -23.76 35.36
CA GLY A 271 18.71 -24.18 35.03
C GLY A 271 18.47 -25.69 35.16
N GLU A 272 19.41 -26.50 34.70
CA GLU A 272 19.36 -27.98 34.82
C GLU A 272 19.44 -28.43 36.29
N ALA A 273 20.34 -27.83 37.06
CA ALA A 273 20.46 -28.11 38.48
C ALA A 273 19.20 -27.71 39.25
N LEU A 274 18.61 -26.54 38.95
CA LEU A 274 17.38 -26.07 39.55
C LEU A 274 16.16 -26.99 39.22
N ALA A 275 16.07 -27.45 37.97
CA ALA A 275 15.05 -28.40 37.54
C ALA A 275 15.20 -29.73 38.32
N ALA A 276 16.43 -30.22 38.48
CA ALA A 276 16.73 -31.43 39.26
C ALA A 276 16.37 -31.29 40.74
N VAL A 277 16.61 -30.13 41.36
CA VAL A 277 16.21 -29.82 42.73
C VAL A 277 14.68 -29.87 42.89
N LYS A 278 13.94 -29.22 41.95
CA LYS A 278 12.49 -29.22 41.97
C LYS A 278 11.90 -30.62 41.86
N GLN A 279 12.48 -31.47 41.04
CA GLN A 279 11.99 -32.84 40.77
C GLN A 279 12.47 -33.88 41.79
N ARG A 280 13.76 -33.85 42.15
CA ARG A 280 14.42 -34.90 42.95
C ARG A 280 14.94 -34.43 44.32
N GLY A 281 14.78 -33.14 44.62
CA GLY A 281 15.27 -32.58 45.88
C GLY A 281 16.73 -32.18 45.91
N TYR A 282 17.53 -32.52 44.87
CA TYR A 282 18.94 -32.25 44.81
C TYR A 282 19.39 -31.97 43.34
N GLY A 283 20.29 -31.02 43.13
CA GLY A 283 20.87 -30.66 41.85
C GLY A 283 22.28 -30.16 42.02
N VAL A 284 23.11 -30.36 40.98
CA VAL A 284 24.50 -29.92 40.95
C VAL A 284 24.77 -29.10 39.69
N VAL A 285 25.33 -27.91 39.86
CA VAL A 285 25.88 -27.13 38.77
C VAL A 285 27.33 -27.62 38.57
N THR A 286 27.58 -28.24 37.44
CA THR A 286 28.90 -28.72 37.08
C THR A 286 29.77 -27.57 36.62
N PRO A 287 31.07 -27.54 36.98
CA PRO A 287 31.98 -26.49 36.54
C PRO A 287 32.15 -26.47 35.03
N THR A 288 32.35 -25.28 34.47
CA THR A 288 32.70 -25.09 33.08
C THR A 288 34.17 -25.53 32.84
N LYS A 289 34.54 -25.76 31.58
CA LYS A 289 35.93 -26.12 31.22
C LYS A 289 36.95 -25.06 31.67
N GLU A 290 36.55 -23.83 31.73
CA GLU A 290 37.38 -22.68 32.09
C GLU A 290 37.63 -22.60 33.61
N GLU A 291 36.74 -23.14 34.42
CA GLU A 291 36.87 -23.21 35.89
C GLU A 291 37.73 -24.38 36.36
N ILE A 292 38.09 -25.31 35.45
CA ILE A 292 38.89 -26.48 35.79
C ILE A 292 40.36 -26.07 35.83
N VAL A 293 40.97 -26.10 37.02
CA VAL A 293 42.39 -25.85 37.21
C VAL A 293 43.12 -27.20 37.21
N LEU A 294 44.03 -27.37 36.25
CA LEU A 294 44.88 -28.53 36.18
C LEU A 294 46.21 -28.27 36.90
N GLU A 295 46.54 -29.12 37.88
CA GLU A 295 47.86 -29.06 38.52
C GLU A 295 48.92 -29.66 37.59
N GLN A 296 50.19 -29.31 37.80
CA GLN A 296 51.27 -29.85 36.99
C GLN A 296 51.33 -31.40 37.08
N PRO A 297 51.46 -32.10 35.98
CA PRO A 297 51.56 -33.54 35.97
C PRO A 297 52.77 -34.02 36.80
N GLN A 298 52.53 -34.97 37.68
CA GLN A 298 53.55 -35.57 38.53
C GLN A 298 53.86 -36.99 38.07
N ILE A 299 55.17 -37.36 37.92
CA ILE A 299 55.57 -38.73 37.63
C ILE A 299 55.53 -39.49 38.94
N VAL A 300 54.72 -40.56 38.98
CA VAL A 300 54.64 -41.46 40.16
C VAL A 300 55.15 -42.83 39.79
N LYS A 301 55.94 -43.41 40.69
CA LYS A 301 56.51 -44.76 40.50
C LYS A 301 55.64 -45.77 41.23
N HIS A 302 55.20 -46.84 40.53
CA HIS A 302 54.49 -48.00 41.07
C HIS A 302 55.26 -49.24 40.78
N GLY A 303 56.02 -49.73 41.76
CA GLY A 303 56.93 -50.83 41.55
C GLY A 303 57.97 -50.52 40.46
N ASN A 304 58.06 -51.36 39.40
CA ASN A 304 58.94 -51.17 38.25
C ASN A 304 58.33 -50.36 37.11
N LYS A 305 57.13 -49.76 37.30
CA LYS A 305 56.42 -48.96 36.27
C LYS A 305 56.31 -47.52 36.68
N TYR A 306 56.35 -46.61 35.71
CA TYR A 306 56.09 -45.18 35.87
C TYR A 306 54.72 -44.82 35.33
N GLY A 307 53.97 -44.02 36.05
CA GLY A 307 52.70 -43.43 35.66
C GLY A 307 52.76 -41.94 35.76
N VAL A 308 51.81 -41.24 35.09
CA VAL A 308 51.58 -39.78 35.22
C VAL A 308 50.36 -39.59 36.06
N LYS A 309 50.51 -38.86 37.17
CA LYS A 309 49.35 -38.40 37.98
C LYS A 309 48.98 -37.00 37.56
N ILE A 310 47.74 -36.85 37.10
CA ILE A 310 47.14 -35.56 36.79
C ILE A 310 46.08 -35.28 37.87
N LYS A 311 46.12 -34.10 38.45
CA LYS A 311 45.13 -33.66 39.41
C LYS A 311 44.45 -32.42 38.85
N ALA A 312 43.10 -32.44 38.87
CA ALA A 312 42.25 -31.33 38.48
C ALA A 312 41.39 -30.95 39.67
N SER A 313 41.18 -29.65 39.85
CA SER A 313 40.22 -29.09 40.81
C SER A 313 39.32 -28.10 40.14
N ALA A 314 38.05 -28.12 40.51
CA ALA A 314 37.04 -27.16 40.00
C ALA A 314 35.97 -26.93 41.09
N PRO A 315 35.43 -25.73 41.20
CA PRO A 315 34.29 -25.47 42.08
C PRO A 315 33.01 -26.12 41.53
N SER A 316 32.11 -26.54 42.39
CA SER A 316 30.76 -26.96 42.01
C SER A 316 29.75 -26.36 42.98
N ILE A 317 28.53 -26.06 42.47
CA ILE A 317 27.44 -25.56 43.29
C ILE A 317 26.45 -26.70 43.50
N HIS A 318 26.12 -26.97 44.79
CA HIS A 318 25.15 -27.97 45.17
C HIS A 318 23.87 -27.32 45.70
N MET A 319 22.73 -27.64 45.11
CA MET A 319 21.44 -27.12 45.48
C MET A 319 20.61 -28.24 46.14
N ILE A 320 19.96 -27.92 47.25
CA ILE A 320 19.14 -28.85 48.04
C ILE A 320 17.80 -28.24 48.31
N ARG A 321 16.76 -29.02 48.15
CA ARG A 321 15.39 -28.67 48.56
C ARG A 321 15.19 -29.05 50.04
N ALA A 322 14.99 -28.05 50.93
CA ALA A 322 14.69 -28.27 52.33
C ALA A 322 13.24 -27.84 52.64
N ASN A 323 12.60 -28.57 53.52
CA ASN A 323 11.30 -28.17 54.06
C ASN A 323 11.55 -27.39 55.37
N ILE A 324 11.02 -26.19 55.45
CA ILE A 324 11.04 -25.35 56.65
C ILE A 324 9.66 -25.34 57.23
N SER A 325 9.51 -25.71 58.51
CA SER A 325 8.27 -25.64 59.26
C SER A 325 8.41 -24.49 60.28
N THR A 326 7.46 -23.57 60.27
CA THR A 326 7.42 -22.47 61.25
C THR A 326 6.07 -22.56 61.95
N GLU A 327 6.10 -22.60 63.28
CA GLU A 327 4.91 -22.54 64.13
C GLU A 327 4.83 -21.15 64.78
N ILE A 328 3.71 -20.46 64.59
CA ILE A 328 3.43 -19.19 65.26
C ILE A 328 2.23 -19.45 66.17
N ALA A 329 2.46 -19.42 67.49
CA ALA A 329 1.42 -19.50 68.48
C ALA A 329 1.20 -18.10 69.12
N PRO A 330 0.28 -17.27 68.58
CA PRO A 330 -0.03 -16.02 69.25
C PRO A 330 -0.75 -16.29 70.59
N ILE A 331 -0.27 -15.71 71.65
CA ILE A 331 -1.00 -15.70 72.93
C ILE A 331 -2.15 -14.71 72.75
N VAL A 332 -3.39 -15.23 72.79
CA VAL A 332 -4.59 -14.41 72.71
C VAL A 332 -5.28 -14.54 74.06
N GLY A 333 -5.25 -13.48 74.84
CA GLY A 333 -6.06 -13.33 76.03
C GLY A 333 -5.24 -13.18 77.32
N GLU A 334 -5.32 -12.01 77.93
CA GLU A 334 -5.28 -11.87 79.39
C GLU A 334 -6.71 -11.97 79.89
N GLU A 335 -6.93 -12.74 81.05
CA GLU A 335 -8.11 -12.63 81.81
C GLU A 335 -8.32 -11.22 82.38
#